data_598350f741296870acaf7de4454d2468
#
_entry.id   598350f741296870acaf7de4454d2468
#
_cell.length_a   1.000
_cell.length_b   1.000
_cell.length_c   1.000
_cell.angle_alpha   90.00
_cell.angle_beta   90.00
_cell.angle_gamma   90.00
#
_symmetry.space_group_name_H-M   'P 1'
#
loop_
_entity.id
_entity.type
_entity.pdbx_description
1 polymer ?
#
loop_
_entity_poly.entity_id
_entity_poly.type
_entity_poly.pdbx_seq_one_letter_code
_entity_poly.pdbx_strand_id
1 'polypeptide(L)'
;MQTSKVEIIVSVLINIVLPYLIYTILKTHITSIIALSFAACVPLVDTLYHLIKDKKLDTFSFFIFSGIVLSIVAAWIGGDERFILLRESYVTGIMGLVFLLSLLTPKPLIYYFTIRFISNKSVMTKRWEEEISFRHFIRIMAAVWGIGLMIEALVKVVIVYEFPISKALVISPMAQYIIIAILIYWNIHFVKQRREKA
;
A
#
# COMPACT_ATOMS: atom_id res chain seq x y z
N MET A 1 -15.05 -15.27 9.46
CA MET A 1 -15.64 -15.61 8.17
C MET A 1 -14.54 -16.28 7.36
N GLN A 2 -14.71 -17.54 7.01
CA GLN A 2 -13.87 -18.15 5.97
C GLN A 2 -14.28 -17.47 4.67
N THR A 3 -13.39 -16.68 4.10
CA THR A 3 -13.58 -16.15 2.73
C THR A 3 -13.76 -17.35 1.81
N SER A 4 -14.93 -17.46 1.18
CA SER A 4 -15.20 -18.52 0.22
C SER A 4 -14.17 -18.42 -0.92
N LYS A 5 -13.72 -19.57 -1.45
CA LYS A 5 -12.85 -19.60 -2.63
C LYS A 5 -13.43 -18.75 -3.77
N VAL A 6 -14.75 -18.69 -3.87
CA VAL A 6 -15.49 -17.87 -4.85
C VAL A 6 -15.25 -16.38 -4.61
N GLU A 7 -15.29 -15.90 -3.35
CA GLU A 7 -15.05 -14.48 -3.03
C GLU A 7 -13.62 -14.04 -3.38
N ILE A 8 -12.64 -14.92 -3.18
CA ILE A 8 -11.25 -14.65 -3.57
C ILE A 8 -11.14 -14.54 -5.10
N ILE A 9 -11.73 -15.49 -5.83
CA ILE A 9 -11.73 -15.48 -7.30
C ILE A 9 -12.41 -14.22 -7.84
N VAL A 10 -13.58 -13.87 -7.31
CA VAL A 10 -14.32 -12.66 -7.70
C VAL A 10 -13.49 -11.40 -7.40
N SER A 11 -12.86 -11.32 -6.25
CA SER A 11 -12.00 -10.19 -5.89
C SER A 11 -10.79 -10.06 -6.83
N VAL A 12 -10.15 -11.16 -7.22
CA VAL A 12 -9.05 -11.17 -8.20
C VAL A 12 -9.55 -10.73 -9.58
N LEU A 13 -10.71 -11.22 -10.01
CA LEU A 13 -11.31 -10.82 -11.29
C LEU A 13 -11.61 -9.32 -11.34
N ILE A 14 -12.24 -8.77 -10.31
CA ILE A 14 -12.62 -7.36 -10.25
C ILE A 14 -11.40 -6.46 -10.09
N ASN A 15 -10.43 -6.83 -9.24
CA ASN A 15 -9.35 -5.92 -8.86
C ASN A 15 -8.07 -6.07 -9.71
N ILE A 16 -7.94 -7.13 -10.51
CA ILE A 16 -6.76 -7.36 -11.35
C ILE A 16 -7.17 -7.55 -12.81
N VAL A 17 -8.05 -8.51 -13.11
CA VAL A 17 -8.36 -8.87 -14.50
C VAL A 17 -9.16 -7.79 -15.20
N LEU A 18 -10.19 -7.27 -14.56
CA LEU A 18 -11.08 -6.25 -15.16
C LEU A 18 -10.34 -4.92 -15.42
N PRO A 19 -9.54 -4.34 -14.50
CA PRO A 19 -8.71 -3.17 -14.81
C PRO A 19 -7.75 -3.40 -15.97
N TYR A 20 -7.12 -4.56 -16.04
CA TYR A 20 -6.21 -4.91 -17.14
C TYR A 20 -6.93 -4.94 -18.48
N LEU A 21 -8.12 -5.57 -18.56
CA LEU A 21 -8.92 -5.61 -19.77
C LEU A 21 -9.38 -4.21 -20.19
N ILE A 22 -9.89 -3.40 -19.25
CA ILE A 22 -10.30 -2.02 -19.52
C ILE A 22 -9.14 -1.21 -20.06
N TYR A 23 -7.98 -1.28 -19.40
CA TYR A 23 -6.78 -0.59 -19.88
C TYR A 23 -6.40 -1.02 -21.30
N THR A 24 -6.35 -2.32 -21.56
CA THR A 24 -5.94 -2.87 -22.85
C THR A 24 -6.86 -2.47 -23.99
N ILE A 25 -8.18 -2.43 -23.74
CA ILE A 25 -9.18 -2.02 -24.72
C ILE A 25 -9.12 -0.49 -24.95
N LEU A 26 -9.11 0.29 -23.86
CA LEU A 26 -9.20 1.74 -23.97
C LEU A 26 -7.93 2.38 -24.53
N LYS A 27 -6.73 1.83 -24.24
CA LYS A 27 -5.46 2.40 -24.76
C LYS A 27 -5.35 2.42 -26.28
N THR A 28 -6.20 1.65 -26.98
CA THR A 28 -6.25 1.65 -28.44
C THR A 28 -7.08 2.82 -29.01
N HIS A 29 -7.91 3.45 -28.18
CA HIS A 29 -8.83 4.51 -28.58
C HIS A 29 -8.54 5.86 -27.92
N ILE A 30 -7.90 5.86 -26.76
CA ILE A 30 -7.62 7.07 -25.97
C ILE A 30 -6.19 7.04 -25.43
N THR A 31 -5.73 8.17 -24.88
CA THR A 31 -4.37 8.25 -24.31
C THR A 31 -4.19 7.27 -23.15
N SER A 32 -2.98 6.72 -22.99
CA SER A 32 -2.65 5.74 -21.96
C SER A 32 -2.98 6.24 -20.53
N ILE A 33 -2.84 7.54 -20.27
CA ILE A 33 -3.17 8.15 -18.98
C ILE A 33 -4.68 8.05 -18.70
N ILE A 34 -5.51 8.41 -19.68
CA ILE A 34 -6.97 8.35 -19.54
C ILE A 34 -7.42 6.89 -19.40
N ALA A 35 -6.87 5.99 -20.24
CA ALA A 35 -7.15 4.55 -20.15
C ALA A 35 -6.80 3.96 -18.76
N LEU A 36 -5.64 4.37 -18.19
CA LEU A 36 -5.21 3.95 -16.88
C LEU A 36 -6.13 4.49 -15.77
N SER A 37 -6.59 5.75 -15.91
CA SER A 37 -7.52 6.36 -14.96
C SER A 37 -8.86 5.60 -14.93
N PHE A 38 -9.41 5.22 -16.08
CA PHE A 38 -10.61 4.38 -16.15
C PHE A 38 -10.39 3.00 -15.55
N ALA A 39 -9.27 2.36 -15.83
CA ALA A 39 -8.93 1.07 -15.24
C ALA A 39 -8.81 1.14 -13.71
N ALA A 40 -8.22 2.20 -13.17
CA ALA A 40 -8.09 2.42 -11.74
C ALA A 40 -9.43 2.74 -11.03
N CYS A 41 -10.46 3.23 -11.78
CA CYS A 41 -11.79 3.44 -11.22
C CYS A 41 -12.48 2.13 -10.76
N VAL A 42 -12.14 0.99 -11.36
CA VAL A 42 -12.79 -0.30 -11.02
C VAL A 42 -12.53 -0.72 -9.58
N PRO A 43 -11.28 -0.88 -9.12
CA PRO A 43 -11.00 -1.20 -7.73
C PRO A 43 -11.44 -0.08 -6.78
N LEU A 44 -11.48 1.18 -7.25
CA LEU A 44 -12.02 2.31 -6.49
C LEU A 44 -13.52 2.14 -6.22
N VAL A 45 -14.31 1.82 -7.25
CA VAL A 45 -15.76 1.61 -7.12
C VAL A 45 -16.05 0.40 -6.24
N ASP A 46 -15.30 -0.69 -6.40
CA ASP A 46 -15.43 -1.88 -5.56
C ASP A 46 -15.13 -1.55 -4.09
N THR A 47 -14.04 -0.84 -3.84
CA THR A 47 -13.68 -0.37 -2.49
C THR A 47 -14.75 0.54 -1.89
N LEU A 48 -15.27 1.50 -2.68
CA LEU A 48 -16.34 2.41 -2.28
C LEU A 48 -17.66 1.65 -2.00
N TYR A 49 -18.00 0.69 -2.85
CA TYR A 49 -19.19 -0.14 -2.66
C TYR A 49 -19.14 -0.92 -1.34
N HIS A 50 -18.03 -1.60 -1.06
CA HIS A 50 -17.83 -2.30 0.21
C HIS A 50 -17.79 -1.34 1.41
N LEU A 51 -17.22 -0.16 1.23
CA LEU A 51 -17.17 0.90 2.24
C LEU A 51 -18.57 1.39 2.64
N ILE A 52 -19.44 1.60 1.65
CA ILE A 52 -20.82 2.07 1.86
C ILE A 52 -21.71 0.94 2.41
N LYS A 53 -21.58 -0.26 1.86
CA LYS A 53 -22.38 -1.42 2.24
C LYS A 53 -22.12 -1.88 3.66
N ASP A 54 -20.86 -1.95 4.06
CA ASP A 54 -20.46 -2.45 5.38
C ASP A 54 -20.52 -1.37 6.47
N LYS A 55 -20.85 -0.11 6.11
CA LYS A 55 -20.91 1.08 7.00
C LYS A 55 -19.69 1.24 7.92
N LYS A 56 -18.55 0.63 7.58
CA LYS A 56 -17.31 0.68 8.32
C LYS A 56 -16.22 1.18 7.39
N LEU A 57 -15.92 2.47 7.47
CA LEU A 57 -14.67 3.05 7.01
C LEU A 57 -13.53 2.37 7.78
N ASP A 58 -13.06 1.26 7.25
CA ASP A 58 -11.91 0.58 7.79
C ASP A 58 -10.64 1.37 7.40
N THR A 59 -9.82 1.66 8.37
CA THR A 59 -8.57 2.42 8.23
C THR A 59 -7.67 1.87 7.11
N PHE A 60 -7.66 0.55 6.91
CA PHE A 60 -6.89 -0.07 5.83
C PHE A 60 -7.44 0.31 4.44
N SER A 61 -8.76 0.18 4.25
CA SER A 61 -9.41 0.55 2.98
C SER A 61 -9.23 2.04 2.69
N PHE A 62 -9.36 2.90 3.70
CA PHE A 62 -9.11 4.34 3.55
C PHE A 62 -7.66 4.62 3.17
N PHE A 63 -6.69 3.93 3.76
CA PHE A 63 -5.27 4.06 3.42
C PHE A 63 -5.00 3.66 1.97
N ILE A 64 -5.49 2.51 1.52
CA ILE A 64 -5.34 2.06 0.12
C ILE A 64 -6.02 3.04 -0.84
N PHE A 65 -7.25 3.46 -0.53
CA PHE A 65 -7.98 4.44 -1.33
C PHE A 65 -7.21 5.76 -1.46
N SER A 66 -6.70 6.30 -0.35
CA SER A 66 -5.93 7.56 -0.38
C SER A 66 -4.65 7.43 -1.22
N GLY A 67 -3.98 6.26 -1.20
CA GLY A 67 -2.84 5.97 -2.05
C GLY A 67 -3.20 5.97 -3.54
N ILE A 68 -4.33 5.36 -3.91
CA ILE A 68 -4.80 5.35 -5.30
C ILE A 68 -5.18 6.76 -5.76
N VAL A 69 -5.93 7.52 -4.96
CA VAL A 69 -6.28 8.91 -5.27
C VAL A 69 -5.03 9.76 -5.44
N LEU A 70 -4.07 9.62 -4.53
CA LEU A 70 -2.80 10.34 -4.61
C LEU A 70 -2.02 9.98 -5.88
N SER A 71 -2.01 8.71 -6.29
CA SER A 71 -1.38 8.25 -7.53
C SER A 71 -2.05 8.85 -8.77
N ILE A 72 -3.39 8.93 -8.79
CA ILE A 72 -4.14 9.56 -9.89
C ILE A 72 -3.84 11.05 -9.94
N VAL A 73 -3.91 11.76 -8.81
CA VAL A 73 -3.59 13.19 -8.74
C VAL A 73 -2.15 13.44 -9.22
N ALA A 74 -1.20 12.65 -8.75
CA ALA A 74 0.18 12.73 -9.21
C ALA A 74 0.34 12.46 -10.73
N ALA A 75 -0.53 11.63 -11.32
CA ALA A 75 -0.54 11.38 -12.77
C ALA A 75 -1.05 12.58 -13.58
N TRP A 76 -1.93 13.40 -13.01
CA TRP A 76 -2.49 14.59 -13.67
C TRP A 76 -1.60 15.83 -13.52
N ILE A 77 -0.73 15.86 -12.53
CA ILE A 77 0.28 16.90 -12.41
C ILE A 77 1.31 16.66 -13.52
N GLY A 78 1.22 17.44 -14.62
CA GLY A 78 2.18 17.36 -15.72
C GLY A 78 3.61 17.65 -15.24
N GLY A 79 4.61 17.26 -16.02
CA GLY A 79 6.01 17.50 -15.71
C GLY A 79 6.94 16.95 -16.77
N ASP A 80 8.24 17.16 -16.57
CA ASP A 80 9.27 16.56 -17.41
C ASP A 80 9.36 15.03 -17.18
N GLU A 81 10.18 14.37 -17.97
CA GLU A 81 10.35 12.91 -17.92
C GLU A 81 10.84 12.44 -16.54
N ARG A 82 11.66 13.26 -15.84
CA ARG A 82 12.13 12.94 -14.47
C ARG A 82 11.00 13.04 -13.46
N PHE A 83 10.14 14.06 -13.59
CA PHE A 83 8.97 14.18 -12.72
C PHE A 83 8.03 13.00 -12.85
N ILE A 84 7.82 12.48 -14.06
CA ILE A 84 7.01 11.27 -14.32
C ILE A 84 7.58 10.06 -13.55
N LEU A 85 8.90 9.90 -13.53
CA LEU A 85 9.57 8.82 -12.78
C LEU A 85 9.50 9.01 -11.26
N LEU A 86 9.55 10.26 -10.78
CA LEU A 86 9.49 10.58 -9.36
C LEU A 86 8.08 10.50 -8.76
N ARG A 87 7.05 10.53 -9.60
CA ARG A 87 5.66 10.53 -9.17
C ARG A 87 5.33 9.42 -8.16
N GLU A 88 5.78 8.19 -8.44
CA GLU A 88 5.60 7.06 -7.53
C GLU A 88 6.36 7.23 -6.22
N SER A 89 7.56 7.84 -6.26
CA SER A 89 8.35 8.12 -5.06
C SER A 89 7.64 9.10 -4.12
N TYR A 90 6.97 10.11 -4.66
CA TYR A 90 6.17 11.03 -3.85
C TYR A 90 5.02 10.32 -3.17
N VAL A 91 4.31 9.45 -3.90
CA VAL A 91 3.20 8.65 -3.33
C VAL A 91 3.72 7.75 -2.22
N THR A 92 4.79 6.98 -2.48
CA THR A 92 5.38 6.08 -1.47
C THR A 92 5.92 6.86 -0.27
N GLY A 93 6.58 7.99 -0.49
CA GLY A 93 7.08 8.87 0.58
C GLY A 93 5.95 9.40 1.47
N ILE A 94 4.86 9.89 0.87
CA ILE A 94 3.69 10.35 1.64
C ILE A 94 3.09 9.19 2.43
N MET A 95 2.96 8.01 1.84
CA MET A 95 2.46 6.82 2.56
C MET A 95 3.39 6.42 3.71
N GLY A 96 4.71 6.45 3.51
CA GLY A 96 5.70 6.23 4.57
C GLY A 96 5.56 7.25 5.70
N LEU A 97 5.37 8.52 5.36
CA LEU A 97 5.14 9.58 6.33
C LEU A 97 3.85 9.35 7.14
N VAL A 98 2.77 8.92 6.50
CA VAL A 98 1.50 8.57 7.18
C VAL A 98 1.72 7.42 8.18
N PHE A 99 2.50 6.40 7.82
CA PHE A 99 2.89 5.34 8.78
C PHE A 99 3.63 5.91 9.99
N LEU A 100 4.62 6.79 9.77
CA LEU A 100 5.38 7.41 10.87
C LEU A 100 4.52 8.33 11.72
N LEU A 101 3.69 9.18 11.12
CA LEU A 101 2.77 10.05 11.85
C LEU A 101 1.74 9.25 12.64
N SER A 102 1.35 8.07 12.17
CA SER A 102 0.45 7.19 12.91
C SER A 102 1.02 6.72 14.26
N LEU A 103 2.34 6.78 14.45
CA LEU A 103 2.99 6.49 15.74
C LEU A 103 2.64 7.51 16.83
N LEU A 104 2.25 8.73 16.45
CA LEU A 104 1.80 9.78 17.35
C LEU A 104 0.37 9.53 17.85
N THR A 105 -0.36 8.64 17.19
CA THR A 105 -1.72 8.29 17.60
C THR A 105 -1.72 7.21 18.70
N PRO A 106 -2.81 7.10 19.48
CA PRO A 106 -2.93 6.04 20.49
C PRO A 106 -2.76 4.63 19.90
N LYS A 107 -3.32 4.39 18.69
CA LYS A 107 -3.25 3.11 17.98
C LYS A 107 -2.65 3.36 16.58
N PRO A 108 -1.41 2.89 16.29
CA PRO A 108 -0.77 3.13 15.01
C PRO A 108 -1.46 2.36 13.87
N LEU A 109 -1.20 2.76 12.63
CA LEU A 109 -1.85 2.25 11.42
C LEU A 109 -1.78 0.71 11.30
N ILE A 110 -0.64 0.12 11.63
CA ILE A 110 -0.43 -1.35 11.65
C ILE A 110 -1.40 -2.07 12.58
N TYR A 111 -1.82 -1.46 13.70
CA TYR A 111 -2.83 -2.04 14.58
C TYR A 111 -4.14 -2.31 13.84
N TYR A 112 -4.62 -1.32 13.07
CA TYR A 112 -5.85 -1.46 12.30
C TYR A 112 -5.72 -2.45 11.15
N PHE A 113 -4.55 -2.52 10.51
CA PHE A 113 -4.26 -3.52 9.48
C PHE A 113 -4.28 -4.94 10.09
N THR A 114 -3.64 -5.11 11.25
CA THR A 114 -3.59 -6.40 11.93
C THR A 114 -5.00 -6.88 12.33
N ILE A 115 -5.84 -6.01 12.89
CA ILE A 115 -7.23 -6.37 13.26
C ILE A 115 -8.06 -6.79 12.04
N ARG A 116 -7.81 -6.20 10.86
CA ARG A 116 -8.55 -6.55 9.65
C ARG A 116 -8.32 -8.02 9.25
N PHE A 117 -7.06 -8.48 9.33
CA PHE A 117 -6.66 -9.80 8.86
C PHE A 117 -6.75 -10.91 9.90
N ILE A 118 -7.07 -10.58 11.15
CA ILE A 118 -7.22 -11.57 12.22
C ILE A 118 -8.69 -11.92 12.45
N SER A 119 -8.97 -13.22 12.50
CA SER A 119 -10.31 -13.74 12.71
C SER A 119 -10.87 -13.39 14.10
N ASN A 120 -10.04 -13.32 15.13
CA ASN A 120 -10.47 -13.03 16.50
C ASN A 120 -10.05 -11.62 16.94
N LYS A 121 -10.89 -10.65 16.60
CA LYS A 121 -10.66 -9.22 16.93
C LYS A 121 -10.65 -8.94 18.42
N SER A 122 -11.44 -9.66 19.22
CA SER A 122 -11.52 -9.45 20.67
C SER A 122 -10.22 -9.80 21.38
N VAL A 123 -9.55 -10.87 20.99
CA VAL A 123 -8.24 -11.26 21.52
C VAL A 123 -7.21 -10.17 21.25
N MET A 124 -7.21 -9.62 20.04
CA MET A 124 -6.26 -8.57 19.65
C MET A 124 -6.47 -7.27 20.42
N THR A 125 -7.74 -6.88 20.63
CA THR A 125 -8.08 -5.69 21.42
C THR A 125 -7.66 -5.89 22.88
N LYS A 126 -7.93 -7.07 23.45
CA LYS A 126 -7.52 -7.40 24.80
C LYS A 126 -5.99 -7.36 24.99
N ARG A 127 -5.24 -7.96 24.06
CA ARG A 127 -3.77 -7.90 24.06
C ARG A 127 -3.23 -6.47 23.95
N TRP A 128 -3.88 -5.63 23.16
CA TRP A 128 -3.52 -4.21 23.08
C TRP A 128 -3.72 -3.48 24.40
N GLU A 129 -4.77 -3.79 25.14
CA GLU A 129 -5.10 -3.14 26.42
C GLU A 129 -4.23 -3.66 27.57
N GLU A 130 -3.93 -4.95 27.60
CA GLU A 130 -3.27 -5.62 28.71
C GLU A 130 -1.74 -5.78 28.53
N GLU A 131 -1.25 -5.95 27.28
CA GLU A 131 0.14 -6.30 27.01
C GLU A 131 0.96 -5.11 26.49
N ILE A 132 1.80 -4.49 27.33
CA ILE A 132 2.73 -3.43 26.91
C ILE A 132 3.69 -3.92 25.82
N SER A 133 4.16 -5.16 25.93
CA SER A 133 5.07 -5.79 24.95
C SER A 133 4.44 -5.92 23.57
N PHE A 134 3.12 -6.16 23.51
CA PHE A 134 2.38 -6.21 22.24
C PHE A 134 2.22 -4.81 21.61
N ARG A 135 1.98 -3.77 22.42
CA ARG A 135 1.97 -2.38 21.92
C ARG A 135 3.31 -1.97 21.31
N HIS A 136 4.41 -2.27 21.99
CA HIS A 136 5.76 -2.01 21.43
C HIS A 136 6.00 -2.77 20.13
N PHE A 137 5.60 -4.04 20.07
CA PHE A 137 5.73 -4.85 18.85
C PHE A 137 5.02 -4.21 17.63
N ILE A 138 3.77 -3.80 17.79
CA ILE A 138 2.99 -3.15 16.73
C ILE A 138 3.59 -1.78 16.35
N ARG A 139 4.08 -1.01 17.33
CA ARG A 139 4.75 0.28 17.07
C ARG A 139 6.06 0.11 16.31
N ILE A 140 6.87 -0.89 16.65
CA ILE A 140 8.10 -1.20 15.92
C ILE A 140 7.78 -1.57 14.47
N MET A 141 6.76 -2.40 14.23
CA MET A 141 6.33 -2.73 12.87
C MET A 141 5.93 -1.47 12.09
N ALA A 142 5.14 -0.58 12.69
CA ALA A 142 4.74 0.66 12.03
C ALA A 142 5.94 1.58 11.71
N ALA A 143 6.90 1.68 12.63
CA ALA A 143 8.13 2.45 12.43
C ALA A 143 8.97 1.89 11.28
N VAL A 144 9.21 0.57 11.26
CA VAL A 144 10.04 -0.08 10.23
C VAL A 144 9.40 0.04 8.85
N TRP A 145 8.08 -0.17 8.74
CA TRP A 145 7.39 0.04 7.48
C TRP A 145 7.43 1.50 7.04
N GLY A 146 7.19 2.46 7.94
CA GLY A 146 7.25 3.88 7.62
C GLY A 146 8.65 4.33 7.17
N ILE A 147 9.69 3.94 7.93
CA ILE A 147 11.09 4.24 7.57
C ILE A 147 11.48 3.56 6.26
N GLY A 148 11.10 2.29 6.07
CA GLY A 148 11.42 1.55 4.86
C GLY A 148 10.81 2.17 3.60
N LEU A 149 9.56 2.62 3.65
CA LEU A 149 8.91 3.33 2.54
C LEU A 149 9.56 4.70 2.29
N MET A 150 9.99 5.43 3.33
CA MET A 150 10.74 6.67 3.16
C MET A 150 12.10 6.43 2.50
N ILE A 151 12.82 5.39 2.92
CA ILE A 151 14.10 5.00 2.30
C ILE A 151 13.88 4.62 0.83
N GLU A 152 12.84 3.86 0.53
CA GLU A 152 12.49 3.48 -0.85
C GLU A 152 12.26 4.73 -1.71
N ALA A 153 11.46 5.69 -1.23
CA ALA A 153 11.19 6.93 -1.93
C ALA A 153 12.49 7.74 -2.17
N LEU A 154 13.35 7.86 -1.16
CA LEU A 154 14.62 8.57 -1.28
C LEU A 154 15.58 7.87 -2.26
N VAL A 155 15.70 6.56 -2.21
CA VAL A 155 16.53 5.77 -3.14
C VAL A 155 16.09 6.01 -4.58
N LYS A 156 14.77 5.99 -4.85
CA LYS A 156 14.24 6.31 -6.19
C LYS A 156 14.58 7.73 -6.64
N VAL A 157 14.46 8.70 -5.73
CA VAL A 157 14.86 10.10 -6.04
C VAL A 157 16.31 10.14 -6.45
N VAL A 158 17.22 9.53 -5.68
CA VAL A 158 18.65 9.48 -6.02
C VAL A 158 18.87 8.81 -7.39
N ILE A 159 18.23 7.66 -7.65
CA ILE A 159 18.37 6.95 -8.92
C ILE A 159 17.95 7.84 -10.10
N VAL A 160 16.84 8.56 -9.99
CA VAL A 160 16.31 9.40 -11.06
C VAL A 160 17.21 10.60 -11.35
N TYR A 161 17.91 11.14 -10.35
CA TYR A 161 18.81 12.28 -10.55
C TYR A 161 20.23 11.87 -10.97
N GLU A 162 20.76 10.76 -10.46
CA GLU A 162 22.12 10.31 -10.74
C GLU A 162 22.26 9.55 -12.07
N PHE A 163 21.20 8.89 -12.55
CA PHE A 163 21.26 8.08 -13.75
C PHE A 163 20.54 8.73 -14.94
N PRO A 164 20.96 8.42 -16.20
CA PRO A 164 20.17 8.74 -17.39
C PRO A 164 18.79 8.10 -17.30
N ILE A 165 17.76 8.79 -17.84
CA ILE A 165 16.34 8.38 -17.76
C ILE A 165 16.12 6.93 -18.19
N SER A 166 16.79 6.51 -19.30
CA SER A 166 16.69 5.13 -19.79
C SER A 166 17.15 4.07 -18.80
N LYS A 167 18.17 4.37 -17.98
CA LYS A 167 18.64 3.49 -16.90
C LYS A 167 17.74 3.60 -15.67
N ALA A 168 17.33 4.82 -15.30
CA ALA A 168 16.45 5.05 -14.16
C ALA A 168 15.11 4.31 -14.30
N LEU A 169 14.54 4.23 -15.52
CA LEU A 169 13.32 3.46 -15.84
C LEU A 169 13.41 1.97 -15.44
N VAL A 170 14.60 1.39 -15.51
CA VAL A 170 14.81 -0.03 -15.18
C VAL A 170 15.25 -0.20 -13.73
N ILE A 171 16.17 0.66 -13.25
CA ILE A 171 16.76 0.52 -11.92
C ILE A 171 15.76 0.87 -10.80
N SER A 172 14.91 1.89 -11.01
CA SER A 172 13.95 2.34 -9.98
C SER A 172 12.95 1.25 -9.55
N PRO A 173 12.25 0.56 -10.48
CA PRO A 173 11.37 -0.55 -10.08
C PRO A 173 12.13 -1.71 -9.42
N MET A 174 13.35 -2.02 -9.89
CA MET A 174 14.16 -3.08 -9.27
C MET A 174 14.51 -2.73 -7.83
N ALA A 175 14.95 -1.50 -7.56
CA ALA A 175 15.24 -1.03 -6.20
C ALA A 175 14.00 -1.11 -5.31
N GLN A 176 12.83 -0.72 -5.82
CA GLN A 176 11.55 -0.83 -5.11
C GLN A 176 11.25 -2.27 -4.70
N TYR A 177 11.29 -3.23 -5.66
CA TYR A 177 11.00 -4.63 -5.35
C TYR A 177 11.99 -5.21 -4.34
N ILE A 178 13.26 -4.86 -4.42
CA ILE A 178 14.28 -5.30 -3.45
C ILE A 178 13.96 -4.77 -2.05
N ILE A 179 13.69 -3.49 -1.91
CA ILE A 179 13.40 -2.87 -0.60
C ILE A 179 12.13 -3.46 0.00
N ILE A 180 11.06 -3.60 -0.79
CA ILE A 180 9.80 -4.20 -0.34
C ILE A 180 10.01 -5.67 0.07
N ALA A 181 10.79 -6.44 -0.70
CA ALA A 181 11.12 -7.82 -0.35
C ALA A 181 11.88 -7.92 1.00
N ILE A 182 12.83 -7.02 1.24
CA ILE A 182 13.55 -6.92 2.52
C ILE A 182 12.58 -6.62 3.67
N LEU A 183 11.65 -5.66 3.49
CA LEU A 183 10.65 -5.31 4.50
C LEU A 183 9.71 -6.49 4.81
N ILE A 184 9.25 -7.19 3.77
CA ILE A 184 8.40 -8.38 3.93
C ILE A 184 9.16 -9.50 4.66
N TYR A 185 10.39 -9.79 4.24
CA TYR A 185 11.23 -10.80 4.89
C TYR A 185 11.45 -10.48 6.37
N TRP A 186 11.83 -9.23 6.66
CA TRP A 186 11.99 -8.76 8.04
C TRP A 186 10.69 -8.93 8.84
N ASN A 187 9.56 -8.52 8.26
CA ASN A 187 8.25 -8.61 8.92
C ASN A 187 7.89 -10.05 9.28
N ILE A 188 8.07 -10.99 8.36
CA ILE A 188 7.80 -12.42 8.58
C ILE A 188 8.69 -12.96 9.71
N HIS A 189 9.99 -12.66 9.65
CA HIS A 189 10.95 -13.12 10.65
C HIS A 189 10.65 -12.54 12.04
N PHE A 190 10.35 -11.23 12.11
CA PHE A 190 10.02 -10.53 13.35
C PHE A 190 8.74 -11.08 14.00
N VAL A 191 7.70 -11.36 13.22
CA VAL A 191 6.45 -11.99 13.71
C VAL A 191 6.72 -13.40 14.21
N LYS A 192 7.53 -14.20 13.49
CA LYS A 192 7.88 -15.58 13.87
C LYS A 192 8.61 -15.62 15.22
N GLN A 193 9.65 -14.81 15.39
CA GLN A 193 10.41 -14.74 16.65
C GLN A 193 9.52 -14.41 17.88
N ARG A 194 8.47 -13.61 17.67
CA ARG A 194 7.54 -13.28 18.75
C ARG A 194 6.59 -14.41 19.09
N ARG A 195 6.21 -15.24 18.12
CA ARG A 195 5.39 -16.43 18.38
C ARG A 195 6.12 -17.51 19.18
N GLU A 196 7.43 -17.61 18.98
CA GLU A 196 8.28 -18.59 19.68
C GLU A 196 8.59 -18.19 21.15
N LYS A 197 8.43 -16.88 21.50
CA LYS A 197 8.69 -16.35 22.82
C LYS A 197 7.41 -16.13 23.67
N ALA A 198 6.23 -16.38 23.10
CA ALA A 198 4.93 -16.23 23.75
C ALA A 198 4.29 -17.58 24.07
#